data_cbafd620026235c46529f7b85909e678
#
_entry.id   cbafd620026235c46529f7b85909e678
#
_cell.length_a   1.000
_cell.length_b   1.000
_cell.length_c   1.000
_cell.angle_alpha   90.00
_cell.angle_beta   90.00
_cell.angle_gamma   90.00
#
_symmetry.space_group_name_H-M   'P 1'
#
loop_
_entity.id
_entity.type
_entity.pdbx_description
1 polymer ?
#
loop_
_entity_poly.entity_id
_entity_poly.type
_entity_poly.pdbx_seq_one_letter_code
_entity_poly.pdbx_strand_id
1 'polypeptide(L)'
;LTSEDNEPTQDEEAMAPAGNLLNHSLNHEMKTSYINYAMSVIIGRALPDARDGLKPVHRRVLYGMFEGGHTSDKKFSKSARSVGEVMGKYHPHGDQSIYDTMVRMAQEFSLRYPLVDGQGNFGSIDGDPPAAMRYTESRLDRIAKHMLEDIEKKTVDFQPNFDDSEQEPTVLPARLPNLLLNGSDGIAVGMATRIPPHNLTEVAGAIHLHVSRILAQGDGDISMPQISIQEYMEHIKGPDFPTGATIHGIDGIIDMYTHGKGRFHVRSRCEVLDDSKGKAIIITEIPYQVKKADMLVHIADLVNKGTVIGIRDIRDESSKEGIRVVIEVKNNADPHAVLNQLFKSSRLQESYSANMMGILDGRPVLLTLPVMIDTYVHHREGIVERRAQFDLQKAQARAHILEGLVKAQDR
;
A
#
# COMPACT_ATOMS: atom_id res chain seq x y z
N LEU A 1 70.80 54.05 31.56
CA LEU A 1 70.89 54.77 30.30
C LEU A 1 70.10 54.03 29.23
N THR A 2 69.08 54.75 28.82
CA THR A 2 68.32 54.65 27.54
C THR A 2 67.58 53.38 27.20
N SER A 3 66.31 53.47 27.43
CA SER A 3 65.14 53.03 26.77
C SER A 3 65.25 52.98 25.25
N GLU A 4 64.74 51.89 24.65
CA GLU A 4 64.17 51.91 23.33
C GLU A 4 62.88 51.14 23.36
N ASP A 5 61.83 51.88 23.01
CA ASP A 5 60.46 51.41 22.84
C ASP A 5 60.41 50.50 21.65
N ASN A 6 59.74 49.39 21.81
CA ASN A 6 59.26 48.52 20.69
C ASN A 6 57.78 48.42 20.80
N GLU A 7 57.05 49.14 19.95
CA GLU A 7 55.63 49.05 19.70
C GLU A 7 55.32 47.69 19.01
N PRO A 8 54.32 46.99 19.46
CA PRO A 8 53.77 45.85 18.68
C PRO A 8 52.76 46.38 17.65
N THR A 9 53.06 46.18 16.41
CA THR A 9 52.06 46.27 15.30
C THR A 9 50.96 45.30 15.52
N GLN A 10 49.74 45.78 15.82
CA GLN A 10 48.53 45.07 15.80
C GLN A 10 48.01 44.99 14.35
N ASP A 11 48.17 43.86 13.70
CA ASP A 11 47.32 43.49 12.60
C ASP A 11 45.98 42.90 13.18
N GLU A 12 45.04 43.79 13.45
CA GLU A 12 43.66 43.44 13.66
C GLU A 12 43.08 42.98 12.31
N GLU A 13 43.13 41.70 12.05
CA GLU A 13 42.17 41.07 11.08
C GLU A 13 40.78 41.36 11.59
N ALA A 14 40.09 42.29 10.93
CA ALA A 14 38.67 42.55 11.12
C ALA A 14 37.89 41.28 10.82
N MET A 15 37.51 40.54 11.86
CA MET A 15 36.51 39.47 11.77
C MET A 15 35.26 40.08 11.15
N ALA A 16 34.83 39.49 10.01
CA ALA A 16 33.55 39.79 9.39
C ALA A 16 32.43 39.70 10.45
N PRO A 17 31.43 40.59 10.42
CA PRO A 17 30.38 40.59 11.43
C PRO A 17 29.70 39.23 11.46
N ALA A 18 29.77 38.57 12.62
CA ALA A 18 29.05 37.37 12.90
C ALA A 18 27.55 37.62 12.55
N GLY A 19 27.00 36.82 11.64
CA GLY A 19 25.58 36.92 11.30
C GLY A 19 24.72 36.87 12.57
N ASN A 20 23.55 37.44 12.52
CA ASN A 20 22.62 37.55 13.65
C ASN A 20 22.49 36.23 14.41
N LEU A 21 23.16 36.12 15.54
CA LEU A 21 23.02 34.99 16.45
C LEU A 21 21.68 35.15 17.19
N LEU A 22 20.70 34.38 16.78
CA LEU A 22 19.42 34.29 17.48
C LEU A 22 19.54 33.23 18.58
N ASN A 23 19.32 33.63 19.84
CA ASN A 23 19.25 32.70 20.95
C ASN A 23 17.96 31.90 20.88
N HIS A 24 18.01 30.64 20.39
CA HIS A 24 16.91 29.69 20.39
C HIS A 24 17.04 28.72 21.56
N SER A 25 15.94 28.51 22.30
CA SER A 25 15.89 27.45 23.31
C SER A 25 15.98 26.08 22.61
N LEU A 26 16.98 25.28 22.96
CA LEU A 26 17.17 23.92 22.43
C LEU A 26 15.88 23.06 22.56
N ASN A 27 15.19 23.18 23.71
CA ASN A 27 13.92 22.46 23.93
C ASN A 27 12.82 22.92 22.97
N HIS A 28 12.77 24.21 22.63
CA HIS A 28 11.78 24.72 21.68
C HIS A 28 12.09 24.22 20.28
N GLU A 29 13.33 24.35 19.85
CA GLU A 29 13.79 23.90 18.53
C GLU A 29 13.58 22.40 18.34
N MET A 30 13.99 21.57 19.31
CA MET A 30 13.78 20.13 19.25
C MET A 30 12.29 19.77 19.15
N LYS A 31 11.41 20.41 19.94
CA LYS A 31 9.96 20.13 19.87
C LYS A 31 9.39 20.51 18.51
N THR A 32 9.71 21.67 18.00
CA THR A 32 9.19 22.17 16.72
C THR A 32 9.68 21.31 15.56
N SER A 33 10.99 21.05 15.50
CA SER A 33 11.59 20.22 14.45
C SER A 33 11.10 18.78 14.50
N TYR A 34 10.92 18.20 15.72
CA TYR A 34 10.38 16.86 15.87
C TYR A 34 8.91 16.77 15.45
N ILE A 35 8.08 17.75 15.80
CA ILE A 35 6.69 17.81 15.37
C ILE A 35 6.60 17.93 13.84
N ASN A 36 7.37 18.80 13.22
CA ASN A 36 7.40 18.97 11.78
C ASN A 36 7.86 17.70 11.07
N TYR A 37 8.90 17.04 11.58
CA TYR A 37 9.35 15.74 11.07
C TYR A 37 8.27 14.67 11.22
N ALA A 38 7.66 14.56 12.40
CA ALA A 38 6.59 13.60 12.66
C ALA A 38 5.40 13.81 11.72
N MET A 39 4.94 15.04 11.54
CA MET A 39 3.85 15.36 10.61
C MET A 39 4.21 15.02 9.16
N SER A 40 5.42 15.33 8.71
CA SER A 40 5.91 14.99 7.38
C SER A 40 5.93 13.47 7.17
N VAL A 41 6.37 12.69 8.15
CA VAL A 41 6.37 11.22 8.06
C VAL A 41 4.97 10.63 8.12
N ILE A 42 4.09 11.16 8.96
CA ILE A 42 2.72 10.65 9.13
C ILE A 42 1.90 10.92 7.86
N ILE A 43 1.80 12.19 7.43
CA ILE A 43 0.94 12.59 6.32
C ILE A 43 1.62 12.38 4.97
N GLY A 44 2.91 12.71 4.87
CA GLY A 44 3.66 12.73 3.61
C GLY A 44 4.34 11.43 3.22
N ARG A 45 4.30 10.36 4.05
CA ARG A 45 5.07 9.13 3.74
C ARG A 45 4.39 7.83 4.12
N ALA A 46 3.97 7.65 5.39
CA ALA A 46 3.72 6.33 5.96
C ALA A 46 2.28 5.86 5.88
N LEU A 47 1.31 6.79 6.00
CA LEU A 47 -0.10 6.45 6.01
C LEU A 47 -0.75 6.63 4.64
N PRO A 48 -1.70 5.75 4.27
CA PRO A 48 -2.50 5.88 3.06
C PRO A 48 -3.60 6.94 3.23
N ASP A 49 -3.97 7.61 2.14
CA ASP A 49 -5.19 8.41 2.07
C ASP A 49 -6.41 7.48 2.03
N ALA A 50 -7.44 7.78 2.83
CA ALA A 50 -8.62 6.93 2.95
C ALA A 50 -9.44 6.86 1.64
N ARG A 51 -9.34 7.87 0.76
CA ARG A 51 -10.09 8.00 -0.49
C ARG A 51 -9.56 7.08 -1.59
N ASP A 52 -8.24 7.09 -1.84
CA ASP A 52 -7.61 6.30 -2.92
C ASP A 52 -6.74 5.15 -2.42
N GLY A 53 -6.53 5.04 -1.11
CA GLY A 53 -5.76 3.95 -0.50
C GLY A 53 -4.26 4.01 -0.77
N LEU A 54 -3.74 5.13 -1.24
CA LEU A 54 -2.36 5.26 -1.66
C LEU A 54 -1.55 6.13 -0.69
N LYS A 55 -0.29 5.77 -0.50
CA LYS A 55 0.71 6.67 0.06
C LYS A 55 1.19 7.62 -1.05
N PRO A 56 1.76 8.79 -0.70
CA PRO A 56 2.25 9.74 -1.70
C PRO A 56 3.19 9.13 -2.74
N VAL A 57 4.12 8.28 -2.34
CA VAL A 57 5.05 7.63 -3.28
C VAL A 57 4.33 6.71 -4.28
N HIS A 58 3.34 5.92 -3.83
CA HIS A 58 2.55 5.08 -4.73
C HIS A 58 1.77 5.91 -5.76
N ARG A 59 1.13 7.00 -5.30
CA ARG A 59 0.37 7.92 -6.15
C ARG A 59 1.26 8.56 -7.20
N ARG A 60 2.46 9.03 -6.80
CA ARG A 60 3.45 9.63 -7.69
C ARG A 60 3.98 8.64 -8.72
N VAL A 61 4.21 7.38 -8.34
CA VAL A 61 4.65 6.34 -9.28
C VAL A 61 3.56 6.06 -10.30
N LEU A 62 2.30 5.87 -9.89
CA LEU A 62 1.19 5.59 -10.80
C LEU A 62 0.94 6.78 -11.74
N TYR A 63 0.92 8.01 -11.20
CA TYR A 63 0.72 9.22 -11.99
C TYR A 63 1.90 9.47 -12.95
N GLY A 64 3.14 9.37 -12.50
CA GLY A 64 4.32 9.54 -13.34
C GLY A 64 4.42 8.50 -14.46
N MET A 65 4.06 7.24 -14.19
CA MET A 65 3.97 6.21 -15.24
C MET A 65 2.86 6.52 -16.24
N PHE A 66 1.74 7.07 -15.81
CA PHE A 66 0.63 7.48 -16.67
C PHE A 66 1.04 8.64 -17.59
N GLU A 67 1.60 9.71 -17.01
CA GLU A 67 2.10 10.88 -17.76
C GLU A 67 3.23 10.51 -18.74
N GLY A 68 4.13 9.60 -18.32
CA GLY A 68 5.17 9.05 -19.18
C GLY A 68 4.66 8.11 -20.29
N GLY A 69 3.36 7.85 -20.35
CA GLY A 69 2.74 6.97 -21.34
C GLY A 69 3.06 5.49 -21.16
N HIS A 70 3.45 5.07 -19.95
CA HIS A 70 3.74 3.66 -19.63
C HIS A 70 2.47 2.90 -19.25
N THR A 71 1.43 3.00 -20.05
CA THR A 71 0.11 2.40 -19.85
C THR A 71 0.04 0.94 -20.29
N SER A 72 -0.96 0.19 -19.83
CA SER A 72 -1.11 -1.25 -20.07
C SER A 72 -1.28 -1.65 -21.54
N ASP A 73 -1.68 -0.71 -22.39
CA ASP A 73 -1.82 -0.89 -23.85
C ASP A 73 -0.52 -0.63 -24.62
N LYS A 74 0.51 -0.11 -23.95
CA LYS A 74 1.81 0.17 -24.54
C LYS A 74 2.83 -0.95 -24.28
N LYS A 75 3.95 -0.88 -24.99
CA LYS A 75 5.07 -1.80 -24.76
C LYS A 75 5.69 -1.54 -23.41
N PHE A 76 6.28 -2.59 -22.82
CA PHE A 76 7.13 -2.46 -21.64
C PHE A 76 8.27 -1.47 -21.88
N SER A 77 8.61 -0.73 -20.86
CA SER A 77 9.76 0.17 -20.82
C SER A 77 10.70 -0.21 -19.66
N LYS A 78 11.98 0.15 -19.77
CA LYS A 78 12.93 -0.09 -18.68
C LYS A 78 12.45 0.57 -17.39
N SER A 79 12.43 -0.18 -16.30
CA SER A 79 12.00 0.33 -14.98
C SER A 79 12.79 1.57 -14.55
N ALA A 80 14.08 1.63 -14.91
CA ALA A 80 14.94 2.78 -14.66
C ALA A 80 14.41 4.08 -15.30
N ARG A 81 13.69 4.00 -16.43
CA ARG A 81 13.09 5.17 -17.06
C ARG A 81 11.93 5.72 -16.22
N SER A 82 10.99 4.86 -15.82
CA SER A 82 9.86 5.26 -14.97
C SER A 82 10.34 5.80 -13.62
N VAL A 83 11.36 5.16 -13.02
CA VAL A 83 11.96 5.63 -11.76
C VAL A 83 12.60 7.02 -11.94
N GLY A 84 13.35 7.23 -13.03
CA GLY A 84 13.98 8.53 -13.32
C GLY A 84 12.96 9.65 -13.54
N GLU A 85 11.88 9.38 -14.29
CA GLU A 85 10.79 10.33 -14.53
C GLU A 85 10.06 10.72 -13.23
N VAL A 86 9.74 9.74 -12.37
CA VAL A 86 9.10 9.98 -11.07
C VAL A 86 10.02 10.75 -10.12
N MET A 87 11.30 10.37 -10.05
CA MET A 87 12.29 11.05 -9.21
C MET A 87 12.50 12.50 -9.63
N GLY A 88 12.64 12.74 -10.92
CA GLY A 88 12.93 14.08 -11.45
C GLY A 88 11.75 15.04 -11.37
N LYS A 89 10.52 14.54 -11.45
CA LYS A 89 9.33 15.39 -11.54
C LYS A 89 8.53 15.48 -10.23
N TYR A 90 8.44 14.40 -9.46
CA TYR A 90 7.44 14.31 -8.38
C TYR A 90 8.01 13.89 -7.02
N HIS A 91 9.06 13.06 -6.99
CA HIS A 91 9.50 12.46 -5.73
C HIS A 91 11.00 12.64 -5.50
N PRO A 92 11.43 13.74 -4.81
CA PRO A 92 12.84 14.10 -4.63
C PRO A 92 13.54 13.25 -3.55
N HIS A 93 13.51 11.93 -3.72
CA HIS A 93 14.13 10.94 -2.84
C HIS A 93 14.94 9.92 -3.64
N GLY A 94 15.66 9.04 -2.95
CA GLY A 94 16.53 8.04 -3.61
C GLY A 94 15.76 7.15 -4.58
N ASP A 95 16.37 6.89 -5.73
CA ASP A 95 15.85 6.05 -6.82
C ASP A 95 15.48 4.63 -6.36
N GLN A 96 16.27 4.07 -5.43
CA GLN A 96 16.01 2.73 -4.88
C GLN A 96 14.66 2.67 -4.15
N SER A 97 14.28 3.71 -3.41
CA SER A 97 12.99 3.73 -2.68
C SER A 97 11.79 3.75 -3.63
N ILE A 98 11.93 4.46 -4.77
CA ILE A 98 10.91 4.51 -5.83
C ILE A 98 10.82 3.16 -6.53
N TYR A 99 11.99 2.57 -6.87
CA TYR A 99 12.05 1.26 -7.49
C TYR A 99 11.47 0.16 -6.61
N ASP A 100 11.82 0.11 -5.32
CA ASP A 100 11.28 -0.88 -4.37
C ASP A 100 9.75 -0.75 -4.22
N THR A 101 9.23 0.48 -4.26
CA THR A 101 7.79 0.73 -4.26
C THR A 101 7.12 0.19 -5.53
N MET A 102 7.71 0.45 -6.70
CA MET A 102 7.22 -0.06 -7.98
C MET A 102 7.28 -1.60 -8.02
N VAL A 103 8.36 -2.18 -7.52
CA VAL A 103 8.53 -3.64 -7.39
C VAL A 103 7.40 -4.25 -6.56
N ARG A 104 7.12 -3.70 -5.39
CA ARG A 104 6.02 -4.20 -4.52
C ARG A 104 4.67 -4.12 -5.21
N MET A 105 4.42 -3.08 -5.99
CA MET A 105 3.17 -2.94 -6.77
C MET A 105 3.05 -3.95 -7.93
N ALA A 106 4.15 -4.60 -8.33
CA ALA A 106 4.18 -5.63 -9.35
C ALA A 106 4.18 -7.07 -8.80
N GLN A 107 4.39 -7.25 -7.49
CA GLN A 107 4.50 -8.57 -6.88
C GLN A 107 3.11 -9.13 -6.53
N GLU A 108 2.72 -10.23 -7.16
CA GLU A 108 1.44 -10.93 -6.92
C GLU A 108 1.32 -11.51 -5.49
N PHE A 109 2.44 -11.76 -4.81
CA PHE A 109 2.46 -12.21 -3.42
C PHE A 109 2.47 -11.05 -2.40
N SER A 110 2.64 -9.81 -2.86
CA SER A 110 2.62 -8.59 -2.03
C SER A 110 1.31 -7.84 -2.11
N LEU A 111 0.77 -7.64 -3.32
CA LEU A 111 -0.52 -6.99 -3.56
C LEU A 111 -1.56 -8.02 -4.01
N ARG A 112 -2.77 -7.91 -3.46
CA ARG A 112 -3.91 -8.76 -3.89
C ARG A 112 -4.32 -8.47 -5.33
N TYR A 113 -4.20 -7.20 -5.73
CA TYR A 113 -4.44 -6.70 -7.09
C TYR A 113 -3.26 -5.83 -7.52
N PRO A 114 -2.26 -6.38 -8.20
CA PRO A 114 -1.09 -5.64 -8.66
C PRO A 114 -1.47 -4.42 -9.50
N LEU A 115 -0.76 -3.31 -9.30
CA LEU A 115 -0.99 -2.05 -10.02
C LEU A 115 0.07 -1.79 -11.10
N VAL A 116 1.16 -2.54 -11.06
CA VAL A 116 2.25 -2.50 -12.05
C VAL A 116 2.39 -3.88 -12.66
N ASP A 117 2.49 -3.93 -13.98
CA ASP A 117 2.82 -5.12 -14.76
C ASP A 117 4.33 -5.13 -15.01
N GLY A 118 5.02 -6.13 -14.49
CA GLY A 118 6.48 -6.26 -14.50
C GLY A 118 6.96 -7.39 -15.39
N GLN A 119 8.01 -7.14 -16.16
CA GLN A 119 8.71 -8.15 -16.96
C GLN A 119 10.15 -8.30 -16.49
N GLY A 120 10.55 -9.53 -16.14
CA GLY A 120 11.85 -9.84 -15.58
C GLY A 120 11.76 -10.35 -14.14
N ASN A 121 12.86 -10.25 -13.39
CA ASN A 121 12.89 -10.67 -11.99
C ASN A 121 12.49 -9.53 -11.06
N PHE A 122 11.28 -9.60 -10.51
CA PHE A 122 10.73 -8.69 -9.49
C PHE A 122 10.77 -9.28 -8.07
N GLY A 123 11.69 -10.21 -7.82
CA GLY A 123 11.78 -10.90 -6.54
C GLY A 123 10.91 -12.16 -6.47
N SER A 124 10.99 -12.86 -5.36
CA SER A 124 10.22 -14.09 -5.12
C SER A 124 9.64 -14.17 -3.72
N ILE A 125 8.71 -15.10 -3.52
CA ILE A 125 8.14 -15.41 -2.20
C ILE A 125 9.19 -16.02 -1.25
N ASP A 126 10.32 -16.47 -1.77
CA ASP A 126 11.47 -16.93 -0.99
C ASP A 126 12.25 -15.78 -0.35
N GLY A 127 11.97 -14.55 -0.79
CA GLY A 127 12.64 -13.36 -0.29
C GLY A 127 13.83 -12.93 -1.13
N ASP A 128 13.99 -13.51 -2.34
CA ASP A 128 15.01 -13.06 -3.28
C ASP A 128 14.76 -11.61 -3.68
N PRO A 129 15.81 -10.78 -3.77
CA PRO A 129 15.68 -9.41 -4.20
C PRO A 129 15.33 -9.33 -5.70
N PRO A 130 14.69 -8.24 -6.13
CA PRO A 130 14.49 -7.98 -7.55
C PRO A 130 15.84 -7.73 -8.24
N ALA A 131 15.89 -7.96 -9.55
CA ALA A 131 17.02 -7.52 -10.36
C ALA A 131 17.11 -5.99 -10.39
N ALA A 132 18.29 -5.44 -10.65
CA ALA A 132 18.46 -3.99 -10.75
C ALA A 132 17.54 -3.39 -11.84
N MET A 133 17.04 -2.17 -11.62
CA MET A 133 16.02 -1.49 -12.46
C MET A 133 16.43 -1.33 -13.93
N ARG A 134 17.73 -1.41 -14.25
CA ARG A 134 18.22 -1.38 -15.64
C ARG A 134 17.92 -2.67 -16.42
N TYR A 135 17.66 -3.79 -15.71
CA TYR A 135 17.36 -5.08 -16.34
C TYR A 135 15.86 -5.36 -16.40
N THR A 136 15.08 -4.89 -15.43
CA THR A 136 13.64 -5.08 -15.40
C THR A 136 12.92 -4.11 -16.32
N GLU A 137 11.72 -4.50 -16.76
CA GLU A 137 10.83 -3.67 -17.56
C GLU A 137 9.47 -3.60 -16.87
N SER A 138 8.78 -2.49 -17.00
CA SER A 138 7.51 -2.25 -16.34
C SER A 138 6.56 -1.40 -17.18
N ARG A 139 5.27 -1.52 -16.88
CA ARG A 139 4.18 -0.66 -17.33
C ARG A 139 3.08 -0.69 -16.27
N LEU A 140 2.09 0.18 -16.38
CA LEU A 140 0.89 0.09 -15.54
C LEU A 140 0.15 -1.21 -15.84
N ASP A 141 -0.37 -1.86 -14.81
CA ASP A 141 -1.31 -2.97 -14.98
C ASP A 141 -2.67 -2.46 -15.51
N ARG A 142 -3.48 -3.36 -16.08
CA ARG A 142 -4.81 -3.03 -16.60
C ARG A 142 -5.72 -2.47 -15.51
N ILE A 143 -5.61 -2.99 -14.30
CA ILE A 143 -6.42 -2.54 -13.16
C ILE A 143 -6.03 -1.13 -12.71
N ALA A 144 -4.77 -0.73 -12.85
CA ALA A 144 -4.30 0.61 -12.51
C ALA A 144 -4.95 1.71 -13.37
N LYS A 145 -5.42 1.38 -14.60
CA LYS A 145 -6.20 2.30 -15.42
C LYS A 145 -7.42 2.83 -14.66
N HIS A 146 -8.08 1.99 -13.86
CA HIS A 146 -9.26 2.39 -13.08
C HIS A 146 -8.93 3.29 -11.90
N MET A 147 -7.67 3.35 -11.47
CA MET A 147 -7.22 4.32 -10.46
C MET A 147 -7.07 5.74 -11.03
N LEU A 148 -6.74 5.85 -12.32
CA LEU A 148 -6.38 7.09 -13.01
C LEU A 148 -7.47 7.60 -13.98
N GLU A 149 -8.52 6.81 -14.21
CA GLU A 149 -9.58 7.12 -15.18
C GLU A 149 -10.24 8.46 -14.86
N ASP A 150 -10.44 9.28 -15.90
CA ASP A 150 -11.01 10.62 -15.82
C ASP A 150 -10.14 11.68 -15.10
N ILE A 151 -8.87 11.41 -14.78
CA ILE A 151 -7.98 12.40 -14.12
C ILE A 151 -7.81 13.67 -14.97
N GLU A 152 -7.80 13.55 -16.29
CA GLU A 152 -7.69 14.66 -17.25
C GLU A 152 -8.94 15.56 -17.27
N LYS A 153 -10.04 15.13 -16.67
CA LYS A 153 -11.31 15.86 -16.61
C LYS A 153 -11.47 16.74 -15.37
N LYS A 154 -10.37 17.10 -14.73
CA LYS A 154 -10.35 17.93 -13.50
C LYS A 154 -11.20 17.34 -12.36
N THR A 155 -11.24 16.03 -12.27
CA THR A 155 -12.01 15.30 -11.27
C THR A 155 -11.42 15.36 -9.87
N VAL A 156 -10.10 15.61 -9.77
CA VAL A 156 -9.35 15.77 -8.53
C VAL A 156 -8.58 17.09 -8.53
N ASP A 157 -8.15 17.52 -7.35
CA ASP A 157 -7.33 18.69 -7.21
C ASP A 157 -5.86 18.36 -7.42
N PHE A 158 -5.13 19.33 -7.97
CA PHE A 158 -3.70 19.27 -8.19
C PHE A 158 -3.00 20.26 -7.29
N GLN A 159 -1.77 19.96 -6.94
CA GLN A 159 -0.86 20.83 -6.19
C GLN A 159 0.48 20.89 -6.88
N PRO A 160 1.26 21.97 -6.68
CA PRO A 160 2.63 22.03 -7.16
C PRO A 160 3.46 20.87 -6.59
N ASN A 161 4.42 20.39 -7.38
CA ASN A 161 5.44 19.46 -6.93
C ASN A 161 6.45 20.16 -5.98
N PHE A 162 7.54 19.48 -5.64
CA PHE A 162 8.55 19.96 -4.67
C PHE A 162 9.32 21.23 -5.10
N ASP A 163 9.37 21.57 -6.38
CA ASP A 163 10.10 22.71 -6.96
C ASP A 163 9.20 23.66 -7.78
N ASP A 164 7.89 23.50 -7.68
CA ASP A 164 6.87 24.28 -8.38
C ASP A 164 6.93 24.18 -9.94
N SER A 165 7.71 23.25 -10.49
CA SER A 165 7.88 23.09 -11.95
C SER A 165 6.76 22.29 -12.60
N GLU A 166 6.13 21.38 -11.87
CA GLU A 166 5.08 20.47 -12.33
C GLU A 166 3.90 20.44 -11.37
N GLN A 167 2.79 19.87 -11.81
CA GLN A 167 1.61 19.66 -10.97
C GLN A 167 1.42 18.16 -10.68
N GLU A 168 1.15 17.81 -9.44
CA GLU A 168 0.82 16.46 -9.04
C GLU A 168 -0.58 16.37 -8.44
N PRO A 169 -1.32 15.25 -8.62
CA PRO A 169 -2.65 15.09 -8.03
C PRO A 169 -2.55 14.88 -6.52
N THR A 170 -3.41 15.55 -5.76
CA THR A 170 -3.51 15.36 -4.30
C THR A 170 -4.06 14.00 -3.93
N VAL A 171 -4.92 13.44 -4.79
CA VAL A 171 -5.56 12.12 -4.68
C VAL A 171 -5.88 11.62 -6.09
N LEU A 172 -5.98 10.30 -6.30
CA LEU A 172 -6.42 9.76 -7.59
C LEU A 172 -7.96 9.63 -7.64
N PRO A 173 -8.57 9.65 -8.85
CA PRO A 173 -9.99 9.43 -9.03
C PRO A 173 -10.50 8.09 -8.49
N ALA A 174 -9.66 7.07 -8.51
CA ALA A 174 -9.82 5.76 -7.87
C ALA A 174 -11.23 5.13 -8.04
N ARG A 175 -11.52 4.57 -9.21
CA ARG A 175 -12.78 3.81 -9.43
C ARG A 175 -12.85 2.51 -8.62
N LEU A 176 -11.73 2.10 -8.05
CA LEU A 176 -11.63 0.92 -7.20
C LEU A 176 -11.37 1.36 -5.75
N PRO A 177 -11.98 0.72 -4.77
CA PRO A 177 -11.76 0.98 -3.34
C PRO A 177 -10.42 0.39 -2.89
N ASN A 178 -9.32 0.93 -3.42
CA ASN A 178 -7.99 0.34 -3.34
C ASN A 178 -7.50 0.16 -1.90
N LEU A 179 -7.92 1.02 -0.95
CA LEU A 179 -7.57 0.85 0.46
C LEU A 179 -8.06 -0.49 1.03
N LEU A 180 -9.27 -0.91 0.68
CA LEU A 180 -9.82 -2.22 1.07
C LEU A 180 -9.22 -3.34 0.23
N LEU A 181 -9.06 -3.13 -1.09
CA LEU A 181 -8.62 -4.19 -2.00
C LEU A 181 -7.18 -4.64 -1.77
N ASN A 182 -6.26 -3.70 -1.63
CA ASN A 182 -4.84 -3.98 -1.48
C ASN A 182 -4.32 -3.79 -0.04
N GLY A 183 -5.12 -3.13 0.81
CA GLY A 183 -4.67 -2.78 2.14
C GLY A 183 -3.52 -1.78 2.15
N SER A 184 -2.89 -1.61 3.30
CA SER A 184 -1.68 -0.80 3.45
C SER A 184 -0.92 -1.22 4.70
N ASP A 185 0.40 -1.21 4.65
CA ASP A 185 1.29 -1.47 5.78
C ASP A 185 2.34 -0.36 5.86
N GLY A 186 2.53 0.22 7.03
CA GLY A 186 3.49 1.32 7.20
C GLY A 186 3.73 1.69 8.65
N ILE A 187 4.94 2.19 8.91
CA ILE A 187 5.37 2.64 10.23
C ILE A 187 5.64 4.14 10.16
N ALA A 188 4.92 4.92 10.96
CA ALA A 188 5.08 6.34 11.14
C ALA A 188 5.67 6.65 12.53
N VAL A 189 5.83 7.94 12.84
CA VAL A 189 6.26 8.37 14.16
C VAL A 189 5.10 8.26 15.15
N GLY A 190 5.25 7.41 16.16
CA GLY A 190 4.24 7.20 17.21
C GLY A 190 3.01 6.38 16.79
N MET A 191 2.89 5.98 15.52
CA MET A 191 1.78 5.19 15.02
C MET A 191 2.19 4.29 13.84
N ALA A 192 1.39 3.27 13.57
CA ALA A 192 1.58 2.38 12.44
C ALA A 192 0.23 2.10 11.77
N THR A 193 0.24 1.77 10.50
CA THR A 193 -0.93 1.23 9.80
C THR A 193 -0.67 -0.21 9.38
N ARG A 194 -1.69 -1.04 9.49
CA ARG A 194 -1.69 -2.42 8.99
C ARG A 194 -3.11 -2.82 8.62
N ILE A 195 -3.48 -2.49 7.39
CA ILE A 195 -4.81 -2.74 6.81
C ILE A 195 -4.67 -3.96 5.89
N PRO A 196 -5.42 -5.04 6.14
CA PRO A 196 -5.36 -6.24 5.30
C PRO A 196 -6.09 -6.02 3.96
N PRO A 197 -5.70 -6.75 2.90
CA PRO A 197 -6.41 -6.77 1.63
C PRO A 197 -7.73 -7.57 1.70
N HIS A 198 -8.66 -7.29 0.75
CA HIS A 198 -9.97 -7.93 0.66
C HIS A 198 -10.33 -8.31 -0.77
N ASN A 199 -11.29 -9.20 -0.91
CA ASN A 199 -11.81 -9.65 -2.21
C ASN A 199 -12.66 -8.57 -2.88
N LEU A 200 -12.41 -8.31 -4.18
CA LEU A 200 -13.11 -7.28 -4.95
C LEU A 200 -14.63 -7.51 -5.01
N THR A 201 -15.07 -8.76 -5.23
CA THR A 201 -16.50 -9.08 -5.32
C THR A 201 -17.21 -8.86 -3.98
N GLU A 202 -16.57 -9.23 -2.87
CA GLU A 202 -17.08 -9.02 -1.53
C GLU A 202 -17.18 -7.53 -1.18
N VAL A 203 -16.13 -6.77 -1.47
CA VAL A 203 -16.12 -5.31 -1.26
C VAL A 203 -17.16 -4.61 -2.12
N ALA A 204 -17.32 -5.02 -3.38
CA ALA A 204 -18.36 -4.48 -4.26
C ALA A 204 -19.77 -4.75 -3.73
N GLY A 205 -20.03 -5.94 -3.17
CA GLY A 205 -21.29 -6.27 -2.50
C GLY A 205 -21.58 -5.36 -1.31
N ALA A 206 -20.57 -5.11 -0.46
CA ALA A 206 -20.70 -4.21 0.69
C ALA A 206 -20.94 -2.74 0.28
N ILE A 207 -20.26 -2.27 -0.76
CA ILE A 207 -20.50 -0.93 -1.32
C ILE A 207 -21.91 -0.83 -1.89
N HIS A 208 -22.38 -1.84 -2.60
CA HIS A 208 -23.75 -1.88 -3.13
C HIS A 208 -24.79 -1.81 -2.01
N LEU A 209 -24.60 -2.56 -0.91
CA LEU A 209 -25.44 -2.47 0.28
C LEU A 209 -25.45 -1.04 0.84
N HIS A 210 -24.26 -0.44 1.02
CA HIS A 210 -24.11 0.92 1.56
C HIS A 210 -24.83 1.96 0.71
N VAL A 211 -24.60 1.99 -0.60
CA VAL A 211 -25.26 2.91 -1.54
C VAL A 211 -26.77 2.71 -1.56
N SER A 212 -27.25 1.44 -1.54
CA SER A 212 -28.68 1.15 -1.49
C SER A 212 -29.35 1.69 -0.23
N ARG A 213 -28.65 1.69 0.90
CA ARG A 213 -29.14 2.28 2.16
C ARG A 213 -29.17 3.81 2.13
N ILE A 214 -28.15 4.47 1.55
CA ILE A 214 -28.17 5.91 1.31
C ILE A 214 -29.37 6.30 0.46
N LEU A 215 -29.59 5.62 -0.66
CA LEU A 215 -30.74 5.90 -1.54
C LEU A 215 -32.10 5.69 -0.85
N ALA A 216 -32.17 4.78 0.11
CA ALA A 216 -33.40 4.53 0.89
C ALA A 216 -33.68 5.61 1.96
N GLN A 217 -32.71 6.45 2.32
CA GLN A 217 -32.89 7.57 3.29
C GLN A 217 -33.70 8.72 2.70
N GLY A 218 -33.82 8.80 1.36
CA GLY A 218 -34.59 9.82 0.64
C GLY A 218 -33.70 10.85 -0.05
N ASP A 219 -34.34 11.68 -0.89
CA ASP A 219 -33.64 12.64 -1.74
C ASP A 219 -32.86 13.68 -0.93
N GLY A 220 -31.54 13.70 -1.15
CA GLY A 220 -30.61 14.68 -0.58
C GLY A 220 -30.01 14.33 0.78
N ASP A 221 -30.39 13.21 1.41
CA ASP A 221 -29.71 12.73 2.62
C ASP A 221 -28.57 11.77 2.26
N ILE A 222 -27.35 12.29 2.22
CA ILE A 222 -26.11 11.54 1.96
C ILE A 222 -25.37 11.21 3.25
N SER A 223 -26.02 11.34 4.41
CA SER A 223 -25.40 10.96 5.68
C SER A 223 -25.07 9.47 5.72
N MET A 224 -24.05 9.12 6.49
CA MET A 224 -23.62 7.74 6.65
C MET A 224 -24.79 6.85 7.14
N PRO A 225 -25.16 5.79 6.39
CA PRO A 225 -26.31 4.96 6.73
C PRO A 225 -26.06 4.10 7.96
N GLN A 226 -27.12 3.84 8.72
CA GLN A 226 -27.09 2.94 9.87
C GLN A 226 -27.09 1.46 9.40
N ILE A 227 -25.89 0.89 9.22
CA ILE A 227 -25.69 -0.50 8.82
C ILE A 227 -24.84 -1.19 9.89
N SER A 228 -25.27 -2.33 10.38
CA SER A 228 -24.53 -3.12 11.35
C SER A 228 -23.30 -3.79 10.71
N ILE A 229 -22.28 -4.09 11.53
CA ILE A 229 -21.10 -4.82 11.04
C ILE A 229 -21.50 -6.22 10.54
N GLN A 230 -22.49 -6.84 11.14
CA GLN A 230 -23.01 -8.15 10.72
C GLN A 230 -23.56 -8.11 9.30
N GLU A 231 -24.33 -7.05 8.94
CA GLU A 231 -24.84 -6.87 7.58
C GLU A 231 -23.70 -6.67 6.56
N TYR A 232 -22.67 -5.90 6.90
CA TYR A 232 -21.47 -5.79 6.05
C TYR A 232 -20.77 -7.14 5.91
N MET A 233 -20.68 -7.94 6.97
CA MET A 233 -20.03 -9.25 6.97
C MET A 233 -20.82 -10.33 6.23
N GLU A 234 -22.08 -10.09 5.87
CA GLU A 234 -22.79 -10.95 4.91
C GLU A 234 -22.10 -10.93 3.54
N HIS A 235 -21.47 -9.80 3.19
CA HIS A 235 -20.72 -9.60 1.95
C HIS A 235 -19.23 -9.80 2.14
N ILE A 236 -18.58 -9.10 3.08
CA ILE A 236 -17.14 -9.17 3.35
C ILE A 236 -16.89 -10.14 4.49
N LYS A 237 -16.49 -11.37 4.17
CA LYS A 237 -16.28 -12.43 5.17
C LYS A 237 -15.05 -12.20 6.04
N GLY A 238 -14.03 -11.53 5.51
CA GLY A 238 -12.77 -11.27 6.17
C GLY A 238 -11.69 -10.84 5.17
N PRO A 239 -10.45 -10.67 5.61
CA PRO A 239 -9.31 -10.41 4.74
C PRO A 239 -9.10 -11.53 3.70
N ASP A 240 -8.62 -11.14 2.51
CA ASP A 240 -8.28 -12.04 1.41
C ASP A 240 -6.82 -11.81 1.00
N PHE A 241 -5.92 -12.60 1.57
CA PHE A 241 -4.49 -12.46 1.35
C PHE A 241 -4.04 -13.05 0.01
N PRO A 242 -3.12 -12.42 -0.73
CA PRO A 242 -2.64 -12.91 -2.02
C PRO A 242 -1.91 -14.26 -1.93
N THR A 243 -1.39 -14.60 -0.76
CA THR A 243 -0.69 -15.88 -0.52
C THR A 243 -1.62 -16.99 -0.02
N GLY A 244 -2.94 -16.74 0.02
CA GLY A 244 -3.92 -17.70 0.52
C GLY A 244 -3.86 -17.87 2.04
N ALA A 245 -3.77 -19.12 2.49
CA ALA A 245 -3.81 -19.51 3.89
C ALA A 245 -5.22 -19.42 4.53
N THR A 246 -5.35 -19.87 5.78
CA THR A 246 -6.62 -19.87 6.51
C THR A 246 -6.57 -18.90 7.69
N ILE A 247 -7.65 -18.15 7.90
CA ILE A 247 -7.77 -17.21 9.01
C ILE A 247 -8.53 -17.86 10.16
N HIS A 248 -7.99 -17.69 11.37
CA HIS A 248 -8.59 -18.17 12.62
C HIS A 248 -8.77 -17.02 13.59
N GLY A 249 -9.98 -16.88 14.17
CA GLY A 249 -10.31 -15.84 15.15
C GLY A 249 -11.26 -14.79 14.57
N ILE A 250 -12.53 -15.18 14.40
CA ILE A 250 -13.58 -14.31 13.84
C ILE A 250 -13.81 -13.06 14.69
N ASP A 251 -13.70 -13.18 16.02
CA ASP A 251 -13.87 -12.06 16.95
C ASP A 251 -12.87 -10.94 16.64
N GLY A 252 -11.61 -11.30 16.32
CA GLY A 252 -10.60 -10.32 15.93
C GLY A 252 -10.89 -9.64 14.61
N ILE A 253 -11.62 -10.28 13.67
CA ILE A 253 -12.10 -9.67 12.44
C ILE A 253 -13.24 -8.69 12.74
N ILE A 254 -14.19 -9.09 13.58
CA ILE A 254 -15.30 -8.24 14.02
C ILE A 254 -14.76 -6.99 14.74
N ASP A 255 -13.81 -7.16 15.66
CA ASP A 255 -13.15 -6.04 16.33
C ASP A 255 -12.45 -5.10 15.36
N MET A 256 -11.73 -5.67 14.38
CA MET A 256 -11.07 -4.89 13.32
C MET A 256 -12.07 -4.03 12.55
N TYR A 257 -13.18 -4.60 12.11
CA TYR A 257 -14.18 -3.87 11.33
C TYR A 257 -14.96 -2.85 12.16
N THR A 258 -15.20 -3.15 13.45
CA THR A 258 -15.97 -2.29 14.35
C THR A 258 -15.13 -1.15 14.92
N HIS A 259 -13.88 -1.43 15.31
CA HIS A 259 -13.05 -0.51 16.08
C HIS A 259 -11.77 -0.08 15.34
N GLY A 260 -11.53 -0.60 14.13
CA GLY A 260 -10.31 -0.34 13.36
C GLY A 260 -9.07 -1.09 13.89
N LYS A 261 -9.20 -1.92 14.92
CA LYS A 261 -8.13 -2.75 15.48
C LYS A 261 -8.65 -4.14 15.78
N GLY A 262 -7.86 -5.16 15.44
CA GLY A 262 -8.21 -6.54 15.73
C GLY A 262 -7.00 -7.45 15.60
N ARG A 263 -7.11 -8.64 16.17
CA ARG A 263 -6.04 -9.64 16.12
C ARG A 263 -6.62 -11.00 15.77
N PHE A 264 -6.07 -11.63 14.77
CA PHE A 264 -6.41 -12.97 14.33
C PHE A 264 -5.15 -13.74 13.91
N HIS A 265 -5.27 -15.05 13.71
CA HIS A 265 -4.17 -15.89 13.26
C HIS A 265 -4.34 -16.27 11.80
N VAL A 266 -3.23 -16.26 11.06
CA VAL A 266 -3.15 -16.76 9.69
C VAL A 266 -2.33 -18.04 9.72
N ARG A 267 -2.92 -19.15 9.28
CA ARG A 267 -2.28 -20.47 9.23
C ARG A 267 -2.06 -20.91 7.80
N SER A 268 -0.88 -21.47 7.57
CA SER A 268 -0.58 -22.18 6.32
C SER A 268 -1.63 -23.24 6.00
N ARG A 269 -1.93 -23.41 4.72
CA ARG A 269 -2.74 -24.51 4.26
C ARG A 269 -1.88 -25.75 4.17
N CYS A 270 -2.24 -26.75 4.98
CA CYS A 270 -1.48 -27.99 5.10
C CYS A 270 -2.39 -29.19 4.85
N GLU A 271 -1.90 -30.16 4.06
CA GLU A 271 -2.50 -31.43 3.84
C GLU A 271 -1.66 -32.51 4.53
N VAL A 272 -2.31 -33.39 5.29
CA VAL A 272 -1.63 -34.48 5.97
C VAL A 272 -1.83 -35.76 5.17
N LEU A 273 -0.73 -36.37 4.74
CA LEU A 273 -0.71 -37.69 4.12
C LEU A 273 -0.25 -38.73 5.16
N ASP A 274 -1.04 -39.74 5.36
CA ASP A 274 -0.71 -40.92 6.18
C ASP A 274 -1.20 -42.16 5.44
N ASP A 275 -0.36 -42.67 4.55
CA ASP A 275 -0.66 -43.82 3.73
C ASP A 275 0.42 -44.91 3.81
N SER A 276 0.24 -45.97 3.06
CA SER A 276 1.19 -47.09 2.98
C SER A 276 2.58 -46.71 2.41
N LYS A 277 2.71 -45.55 1.75
CA LYS A 277 3.93 -45.02 1.15
C LYS A 277 4.73 -44.16 2.12
N GLY A 278 4.11 -43.71 3.20
CA GLY A 278 4.74 -42.88 4.24
C GLY A 278 3.85 -41.82 4.80
N LYS A 279 4.38 -41.08 5.75
CA LYS A 279 3.72 -39.99 6.44
C LYS A 279 4.35 -38.66 6.05
N ALA A 280 3.56 -37.70 5.60
CA ALA A 280 4.05 -36.38 5.20
C ALA A 280 3.01 -35.28 5.49
N ILE A 281 3.54 -34.06 5.67
CA ILE A 281 2.74 -32.83 5.70
C ILE A 281 3.12 -32.02 4.48
N ILE A 282 2.13 -31.72 3.62
CA ILE A 282 2.32 -30.90 2.42
C ILE A 282 1.77 -29.52 2.68
N ILE A 283 2.61 -28.49 2.50
CA ILE A 283 2.22 -27.10 2.66
C ILE A 283 2.07 -26.50 1.25
N THR A 284 0.87 -25.96 0.97
CA THR A 284 0.53 -25.38 -0.33
C THR A 284 0.33 -23.85 -0.27
N GLU A 285 0.06 -23.31 0.92
CA GLU A 285 -0.10 -21.87 1.12
C GLU A 285 0.59 -21.46 2.44
N ILE A 286 1.18 -20.27 2.47
CA ILE A 286 1.90 -19.75 3.64
C ILE A 286 1.29 -18.42 4.09
N PRO A 287 1.46 -18.03 5.39
CA PRO A 287 0.92 -16.77 5.87
C PRO A 287 1.49 -15.57 5.11
N TYR A 288 0.66 -14.55 4.97
CA TYR A 288 1.02 -13.31 4.27
C TYR A 288 2.28 -12.65 4.87
N GLN A 289 3.18 -12.17 4.00
CA GLN A 289 4.46 -11.56 4.35
C GLN A 289 5.48 -12.50 5.01
N VAL A 290 5.23 -13.79 5.01
CA VAL A 290 6.23 -14.79 5.41
C VAL A 290 7.08 -15.17 4.20
N LYS A 291 8.41 -15.07 4.34
CA LYS A 291 9.35 -15.59 3.35
C LYS A 291 9.47 -17.09 3.49
N LYS A 292 9.23 -17.84 2.40
CA LYS A 292 9.22 -19.31 2.41
C LYS A 292 10.57 -19.87 2.83
N ALA A 293 11.68 -19.37 2.28
CA ALA A 293 13.01 -19.82 2.61
C ALA A 293 13.35 -19.64 4.10
N ASP A 294 13.09 -18.43 4.66
CA ASP A 294 13.33 -18.16 6.09
C ASP A 294 12.47 -19.08 6.99
N MET A 295 11.25 -19.37 6.57
CA MET A 295 10.35 -20.28 7.30
C MET A 295 10.91 -21.70 7.34
N LEU A 296 11.43 -22.21 6.20
CA LEU A 296 12.02 -23.56 6.12
C LEU A 296 13.28 -23.66 6.97
N VAL A 297 14.17 -22.68 6.91
CA VAL A 297 15.37 -22.63 7.76
C VAL A 297 14.99 -22.64 9.24
N HIS A 298 14.00 -21.84 9.62
CA HIS A 298 13.51 -21.81 10.99
C HIS A 298 12.92 -23.16 11.44
N ILE A 299 12.16 -23.85 10.59
CA ILE A 299 11.64 -25.19 10.91
C ILE A 299 12.79 -26.19 11.09
N ALA A 300 13.80 -26.17 10.22
CA ALA A 300 14.98 -27.03 10.36
C ALA A 300 15.72 -26.76 11.68
N ASP A 301 15.86 -25.50 12.09
CA ASP A 301 16.45 -25.12 13.38
C ASP A 301 15.68 -25.66 14.57
N LEU A 302 14.32 -25.61 14.51
CA LEU A 302 13.45 -26.15 15.56
C LEU A 302 13.60 -27.68 15.70
N VAL A 303 13.77 -28.38 14.58
CA VAL A 303 14.05 -29.84 14.55
C VAL A 303 15.41 -30.14 15.14
N ASN A 304 16.45 -29.41 14.76
CA ASN A 304 17.80 -29.58 15.26
C ASN A 304 17.90 -29.30 16.78
N LYS A 305 17.15 -28.32 17.27
CA LYS A 305 17.05 -28.01 18.71
C LYS A 305 16.16 -28.98 19.50
N GLY A 306 15.50 -29.93 18.82
CA GLY A 306 14.58 -30.86 19.45
C GLY A 306 13.27 -30.24 19.96
N THR A 307 12.96 -29.00 19.56
CA THR A 307 11.69 -28.34 19.91
C THR A 307 10.51 -28.94 19.15
N VAL A 308 10.73 -29.32 17.89
CA VAL A 308 9.79 -30.10 17.07
C VAL A 308 10.40 -31.47 16.83
N ILE A 309 9.68 -32.50 17.23
CA ILE A 309 10.12 -33.88 17.11
C ILE A 309 9.25 -34.64 16.11
N GLY A 310 9.81 -35.71 15.51
CA GLY A 310 9.04 -36.55 14.60
C GLY A 310 9.20 -36.20 13.11
N ILE A 311 9.95 -35.19 12.75
CA ILE A 311 10.31 -34.86 11.36
C ILE A 311 11.51 -35.72 10.95
N ARG A 312 11.43 -36.28 9.73
CA ARG A 312 12.51 -37.05 9.10
C ARG A 312 13.29 -36.18 8.11
N ASP A 313 12.58 -35.46 7.24
CA ASP A 313 13.19 -34.66 6.17
C ASP A 313 12.27 -33.48 5.79
N ILE A 314 12.83 -32.43 5.20
CA ILE A 314 12.12 -31.24 4.72
C ILE A 314 12.59 -30.97 3.30
N ARG A 315 11.67 -30.94 2.35
CA ARG A 315 11.97 -30.65 0.94
C ARG A 315 11.09 -29.53 0.41
N ASP A 316 11.68 -28.66 -0.37
CA ASP A 316 10.96 -27.65 -1.16
C ASP A 316 10.81 -28.16 -2.60
N GLU A 317 9.58 -28.49 -2.96
CA GLU A 317 9.19 -28.95 -4.30
C GLU A 317 8.38 -27.88 -5.04
N SER A 318 8.44 -26.61 -4.59
CA SER A 318 7.71 -25.51 -5.20
C SER A 318 8.16 -25.27 -6.65
N SER A 319 7.21 -24.91 -7.49
CA SER A 319 7.43 -24.66 -8.92
C SER A 319 6.61 -23.43 -9.38
N LYS A 320 6.54 -23.23 -10.71
CA LYS A 320 5.66 -22.21 -11.30
C LYS A 320 4.16 -22.49 -11.06
N GLU A 321 3.81 -23.72 -10.72
CA GLU A 321 2.43 -24.11 -10.42
C GLU A 321 1.98 -23.72 -9.01
N GLY A 322 2.93 -23.37 -8.13
CA GLY A 322 2.64 -22.95 -6.77
C GLY A 322 3.62 -23.45 -5.72
N ILE A 323 3.31 -23.14 -4.48
CA ILE A 323 4.07 -23.58 -3.31
C ILE A 323 3.75 -25.06 -3.05
N ARG A 324 4.82 -25.86 -2.89
CA ARG A 324 4.75 -27.23 -2.44
C ARG A 324 5.95 -27.54 -1.55
N VAL A 325 5.76 -27.46 -0.25
CA VAL A 325 6.77 -27.88 0.73
C VAL A 325 6.32 -29.20 1.33
N VAL A 326 7.21 -30.19 1.31
CA VAL A 326 6.97 -31.54 1.84
C VAL A 326 7.80 -31.75 3.09
N ILE A 327 7.13 -31.98 4.21
CA ILE A 327 7.73 -32.33 5.50
C ILE A 327 7.48 -33.82 5.75
N GLU A 328 8.51 -34.64 5.61
CA GLU A 328 8.40 -36.07 5.89
C GLU A 328 8.41 -36.34 7.39
N VAL A 329 7.44 -37.10 7.87
CA VAL A 329 7.26 -37.46 9.26
C VAL A 329 7.84 -38.88 9.51
N LYS A 330 8.47 -39.10 10.65
CA LYS A 330 8.94 -40.41 11.06
C LYS A 330 7.77 -41.36 11.24
N ASN A 331 7.95 -42.64 10.86
CA ASN A 331 6.89 -43.65 10.92
C ASN A 331 6.27 -43.85 12.32
N ASN A 332 7.05 -43.61 13.37
CA ASN A 332 6.61 -43.74 14.77
C ASN A 332 5.99 -42.44 15.33
N ALA A 333 5.87 -41.39 14.54
CA ALA A 333 5.27 -40.14 14.95
C ALA A 333 3.86 -39.97 14.30
N ASP A 334 3.01 -39.22 15.00
CA ASP A 334 1.72 -38.81 14.50
C ASP A 334 1.88 -37.49 13.69
N PRO A 335 1.53 -37.45 12.40
CA PRO A 335 1.64 -36.25 11.57
C PRO A 335 0.82 -35.07 12.11
N HIS A 336 -0.37 -35.32 12.68
CA HIS A 336 -1.22 -34.26 13.25
C HIS A 336 -0.58 -33.65 14.49
N ALA A 337 0.05 -34.46 15.34
CA ALA A 337 0.79 -33.96 16.51
C ALA A 337 2.00 -33.11 16.08
N VAL A 338 2.73 -33.54 15.03
CA VAL A 338 3.85 -32.77 14.44
C VAL A 338 3.35 -31.45 13.85
N LEU A 339 2.25 -31.46 13.11
CA LEU A 339 1.66 -30.27 12.53
C LEU A 339 1.24 -29.25 13.62
N ASN A 340 0.65 -29.72 14.73
CA ASN A 340 0.30 -28.87 15.86
C ASN A 340 1.53 -28.27 16.54
N GLN A 341 2.64 -28.99 16.66
CA GLN A 341 3.90 -28.44 17.14
C GLN A 341 4.44 -27.35 16.22
N LEU A 342 4.36 -27.57 14.91
CA LEU A 342 4.76 -26.61 13.90
C LEU A 342 3.93 -25.33 13.94
N PHE A 343 2.61 -25.41 14.06
CA PHE A 343 1.76 -24.23 14.23
C PHE A 343 2.07 -23.44 15.49
N LYS A 344 2.44 -24.13 16.57
CA LYS A 344 2.75 -23.48 17.85
C LYS A 344 4.12 -22.81 17.86
N SER A 345 5.11 -23.39 17.15
CA SER A 345 6.53 -23.04 17.31
C SER A 345 7.16 -22.39 16.09
N SER A 346 6.51 -22.43 14.92
CA SER A 346 7.07 -21.91 13.67
C SER A 346 6.16 -20.87 13.01
N ARG A 347 6.65 -20.29 11.91
CA ARG A 347 5.93 -19.30 11.12
C ARG A 347 4.83 -19.90 10.22
N LEU A 348 4.52 -21.18 10.37
CA LEU A 348 3.32 -21.78 9.74
C LEU A 348 2.01 -21.22 10.31
N GLN A 349 2.07 -20.60 11.48
CA GLN A 349 1.00 -19.77 12.01
C GLN A 349 1.59 -18.44 12.45
N GLU A 350 1.05 -17.34 11.92
CA GLU A 350 1.42 -15.99 12.30
C GLU A 350 0.23 -15.23 12.88
N SER A 351 0.50 -14.35 13.82
CA SER A 351 -0.50 -13.45 14.36
C SER A 351 -0.55 -12.17 13.51
N TYR A 352 -1.70 -11.88 12.94
CA TYR A 352 -1.95 -10.62 12.24
C TYR A 352 -2.65 -9.65 13.19
N SER A 353 -1.97 -8.55 13.55
CA SER A 353 -2.54 -7.48 14.35
C SER A 353 -2.89 -6.32 13.41
N ALA A 354 -4.17 -6.22 13.08
CA ALA A 354 -4.68 -5.14 12.25
C ALA A 354 -4.73 -3.82 13.03
N ASN A 355 -4.37 -2.73 12.36
CA ASN A 355 -4.48 -1.36 12.84
C ASN A 355 -4.79 -0.47 11.63
N MET A 356 -6.08 -0.18 11.42
CA MET A 356 -6.57 0.47 10.21
C MET A 356 -6.43 1.99 10.27
N MET A 357 -5.18 2.47 10.41
CA MET A 357 -4.87 3.90 10.40
C MET A 357 -4.76 4.42 8.97
N GLY A 358 -5.42 5.53 8.67
CA GLY A 358 -5.33 6.23 7.39
C GLY A 358 -5.44 7.74 7.56
N ILE A 359 -5.25 8.46 6.47
CA ILE A 359 -5.44 9.91 6.43
C ILE A 359 -6.86 10.18 5.92
N LEU A 360 -7.64 10.90 6.73
CA LEU A 360 -8.97 11.40 6.39
C LEU A 360 -8.99 12.90 6.68
N ASP A 361 -9.33 13.72 5.68
CA ASP A 361 -9.34 15.19 5.76
C ASP A 361 -8.03 15.77 6.33
N GLY A 362 -6.90 15.24 5.87
CA GLY A 362 -5.57 15.70 6.28
C GLY A 362 -5.15 15.29 7.69
N ARG A 363 -5.88 14.40 8.36
CA ARG A 363 -5.61 13.95 9.73
C ARG A 363 -5.48 12.44 9.81
N PRO A 364 -4.56 11.90 10.64
CA PRO A 364 -4.50 10.48 10.90
C PRO A 364 -5.72 10.04 11.74
N VAL A 365 -6.48 9.09 11.22
CA VAL A 365 -7.70 8.57 11.84
C VAL A 365 -7.66 7.05 11.85
N LEU A 366 -8.15 6.46 12.93
CA LEU A 366 -8.42 5.02 12.99
C LEU A 366 -9.73 4.74 12.25
N LEU A 367 -9.63 4.06 11.12
CA LEU A 367 -10.74 3.79 10.22
C LEU A 367 -11.47 2.51 10.61
N THR A 368 -12.79 2.55 10.62
CA THR A 368 -13.64 1.34 10.69
C THR A 368 -14.10 0.94 9.30
N LEU A 369 -14.59 -0.28 9.11
CA LEU A 369 -15.08 -0.73 7.80
C LEU A 369 -16.18 0.19 7.24
N PRO A 370 -17.22 0.58 8.01
CA PRO A 370 -18.22 1.52 7.52
C PRO A 370 -17.63 2.87 7.08
N VAL A 371 -16.69 3.44 7.87
CA VAL A 371 -16.04 4.72 7.53
C VAL A 371 -15.22 4.62 6.25
N MET A 372 -14.51 3.49 6.04
CA MET A 372 -13.73 3.29 4.81
C MET A 372 -14.63 3.23 3.56
N ILE A 373 -15.75 2.52 3.66
CA ILE A 373 -16.73 2.41 2.56
C ILE A 373 -17.40 3.77 2.30
N ASP A 374 -17.85 4.44 3.34
CA ASP A 374 -18.49 5.75 3.28
C ASP A 374 -17.57 6.80 2.64
N THR A 375 -16.33 6.91 3.13
CA THR A 375 -15.31 7.82 2.56
C THR A 375 -15.08 7.54 1.06
N TYR A 376 -15.01 6.28 0.68
CA TYR A 376 -14.84 5.90 -0.72
C TYR A 376 -16.07 6.31 -1.56
N VAL A 377 -17.29 6.06 -1.09
CA VAL A 377 -18.53 6.39 -1.79
C VAL A 377 -18.63 7.89 -2.00
N HIS A 378 -18.42 8.71 -0.97
CA HIS A 378 -18.44 10.17 -1.08
C HIS A 378 -17.35 10.70 -2.03
N HIS A 379 -16.14 10.13 -1.98
CA HIS A 379 -15.10 10.47 -2.94
C HIS A 379 -15.54 10.19 -4.38
N ARG A 380 -16.14 9.01 -4.62
CA ARG A 380 -16.63 8.64 -5.95
C ARG A 380 -17.78 9.51 -6.43
N GLU A 381 -18.69 9.90 -5.55
CA GLU A 381 -19.77 10.84 -5.85
C GLU A 381 -19.22 12.17 -6.38
N GLY A 382 -18.29 12.78 -5.63
CA GLY A 382 -17.63 14.03 -6.05
C GLY A 382 -16.88 13.91 -7.39
N ILE A 383 -16.23 12.74 -7.65
CA ILE A 383 -15.56 12.48 -8.92
C ILE A 383 -16.58 12.43 -10.09
N VAL A 384 -17.69 11.75 -9.90
CA VAL A 384 -18.76 11.64 -10.93
C VAL A 384 -19.38 13.00 -11.23
N GLU A 385 -19.65 13.79 -10.20
CA GLU A 385 -20.18 15.14 -10.35
C GLU A 385 -19.19 16.04 -11.13
N ARG A 386 -17.93 16.12 -10.70
CA ARG A 386 -16.90 16.93 -11.36
C ARG A 386 -16.68 16.49 -12.82
N ARG A 387 -16.72 15.20 -13.10
CA ARG A 387 -16.65 14.67 -14.47
C ARG A 387 -17.85 15.17 -15.29
N ALA A 388 -19.06 15.05 -14.77
CA ALA A 388 -20.27 15.48 -15.47
C ALA A 388 -20.25 16.98 -15.75
N GLN A 389 -19.80 17.80 -14.80
CA GLN A 389 -19.61 19.24 -14.97
C GLN A 389 -18.59 19.56 -16.07
N PHE A 390 -17.46 18.86 -16.09
CA PHE A 390 -16.44 19.04 -17.13
C PHE A 390 -16.98 18.69 -18.52
N ASP A 391 -17.64 17.55 -18.66
CA ASP A 391 -18.20 17.09 -19.93
C ASP A 391 -19.33 18.05 -20.41
N LEU A 392 -20.16 18.58 -19.49
CA LEU A 392 -21.18 19.58 -19.78
C LEU A 392 -20.58 20.89 -20.29
N GLN A 393 -19.57 21.42 -19.60
CA GLN A 393 -18.88 22.66 -20.03
C GLN A 393 -18.27 22.51 -21.43
N LYS A 394 -17.63 21.36 -21.70
CA LYS A 394 -17.06 21.06 -23.02
C LYS A 394 -18.14 20.98 -24.11
N ALA A 395 -19.27 20.34 -23.80
CA ALA A 395 -20.41 20.24 -24.74
C ALA A 395 -21.04 21.61 -25.02
N GLN A 396 -21.25 22.43 -23.98
CA GLN A 396 -21.78 23.81 -24.13
C GLN A 396 -20.84 24.69 -24.97
N ALA A 397 -19.54 24.65 -24.72
CA ALA A 397 -18.56 25.39 -25.53
C ALA A 397 -18.60 24.96 -27.00
N ARG A 398 -18.74 23.65 -27.27
CA ARG A 398 -18.87 23.13 -28.65
C ARG A 398 -20.20 23.56 -29.29
N ALA A 399 -21.31 23.50 -28.56
CA ALA A 399 -22.63 23.94 -29.02
C ALA A 399 -22.60 25.42 -29.40
N HIS A 400 -22.03 26.27 -28.56
CA HIS A 400 -21.90 27.72 -28.83
C HIS A 400 -21.16 28.01 -30.15
N ILE A 401 -20.04 27.30 -30.41
CA ILE A 401 -19.29 27.45 -31.68
C ILE A 401 -20.15 27.01 -32.86
N LEU A 402 -20.87 25.88 -32.76
CA LEU A 402 -21.72 25.37 -33.83
C LEU A 402 -22.90 26.30 -34.12
N GLU A 403 -23.55 26.85 -33.11
CA GLU A 403 -24.63 27.87 -33.26
C GLU A 403 -24.13 29.13 -33.96
N GLY A 404 -22.89 29.56 -33.65
CA GLY A 404 -22.24 30.66 -34.35
C GLY A 404 -22.02 30.39 -35.82
N LEU A 405 -21.56 29.17 -36.16
CA LEU A 405 -21.34 28.75 -37.56
C LEU A 405 -22.66 28.66 -38.34
N VAL A 406 -23.72 28.12 -37.76
CA VAL A 406 -25.07 28.09 -38.37
C VAL A 406 -25.56 29.51 -38.67
N LYS A 407 -25.47 30.43 -37.72
CA LYS A 407 -25.85 31.86 -37.94
C LYS A 407 -24.99 32.54 -38.99
N ALA A 408 -23.74 32.16 -39.16
CA ALA A 408 -22.86 32.69 -40.19
C ALA A 408 -23.21 32.16 -41.60
N GLN A 409 -23.71 30.91 -41.69
CA GLN A 409 -24.13 30.30 -42.95
C GLN A 409 -25.45 30.85 -43.48
N ASP A 410 -26.34 31.31 -42.57
CA ASP A 410 -27.63 31.88 -42.91
C ASP A 410 -27.55 33.38 -43.39
N ARG A 411 -26.36 33.95 -43.41
CA ARG A 411 -26.04 35.29 -43.91
C ARG A 411 -25.26 35.24 -45.24
#